data_0caf314087c94ca8105c09b723913dbe
#
_entry.id   0caf314087c94ca8105c09b723913dbe
#
_cell.length_a   1.000
_cell.length_b   1.000
_cell.length_c   1.000
_cell.angle_alpha   90.00
_cell.angle_beta   90.00
_cell.angle_gamma   90.00
#
_symmetry.space_group_name_H-M   'P 1'
#
loop_
_entity.id
_entity.type
_entity.pdbx_description
1 polymer ?
#
loop_
_entity_poly.entity_id
_entity_poly.type
_entity_poly.pdbx_seq_one_letter_code
_entity_poly.pdbx_strand_id
1 'polypeptide(L)'
;MTQIKNNINTYADLTAYNNADKEYPNISYIQGTDEVKWNKYDPNHIVCVYNVTSTSEATKLLQTKTDITYQIIDGIRQNTVQMNYTFGTLGEHIVKYKLNKNYMGTNDIFFYMCTNLVSVVIPETITRIDGALFYSCSNLTNVVLPKTFTFIGQRVFEYCSNLTTISIPNGVTVIGKCFSYSGLTYIDLPNSVTTLNGTFSGVNSLIRVNSNVNGECNIPNSVTTIGQSVFDGCTGLTSITIPDSVTSIGDQTFSGNRNLRQITIGSGITSIGNQTTTNSTGIQTITIKATTPPTIAELTWQSTTCPIYVPAASVEAYKTTGNWVTYADRIQAIP
;
A
#
# COMPACT_ATOMS: atom_id res chain seq x y z
N MET A 1 25.38 24.13 -18.33
CA MET A 1 25.09 23.31 -17.15
C MET A 1 24.53 24.24 -16.10
N THR A 2 23.21 24.32 -16.03
CA THR A 2 22.52 25.19 -15.07
C THR A 2 22.44 24.44 -13.77
N GLN A 3 23.16 24.91 -12.74
CA GLN A 3 23.01 24.44 -11.39
C GLN A 3 21.58 24.75 -10.95
N ILE A 4 20.74 23.72 -10.83
CA ILE A 4 19.52 23.83 -10.06
C ILE A 4 19.92 23.57 -8.61
N LYS A 5 20.21 24.65 -7.87
CA LYS A 5 20.21 24.62 -6.40
C LYS A 5 18.75 24.46 -5.97
N ASN A 6 18.28 23.26 -5.92
CA ASN A 6 16.99 22.98 -5.31
C ASN A 6 17.26 22.27 -3.98
N ASN A 7 16.83 22.92 -2.91
CA ASN A 7 16.62 22.32 -1.61
C ASN A 7 15.60 21.17 -1.72
N ILE A 8 16.01 20.03 -2.29
CA ILE A 8 15.26 18.79 -2.13
C ILE A 8 15.69 18.25 -0.76
N ASN A 9 15.11 18.81 0.30
CA ASN A 9 15.41 18.45 1.67
C ASN A 9 14.57 17.26 2.17
N THR A 10 13.65 16.74 1.36
CA THR A 10 12.79 15.62 1.75
C THR A 10 12.44 14.75 0.54
N TYR A 11 12.22 13.47 0.76
CA TYR A 11 11.72 12.52 -0.24
C TYR A 11 10.30 12.85 -0.77
N ALA A 12 9.54 13.68 -0.07
CA ALA A 12 8.27 14.24 -0.53
C ALA A 12 8.45 15.07 -1.81
N ASP A 13 9.57 15.80 -1.94
CA ASP A 13 9.90 16.60 -3.12
C ASP A 13 10.21 15.72 -4.33
N LEU A 14 10.78 14.52 -4.11
CA LEU A 14 11.03 13.54 -5.17
C LEU A 14 9.70 12.95 -5.69
N THR A 15 8.74 12.72 -4.83
CA THR A 15 7.40 12.24 -5.18
C THR A 15 6.63 13.31 -5.97
N ALA A 16 6.70 14.58 -5.53
CA ALA A 16 6.10 15.72 -6.24
C ALA A 16 6.75 15.95 -7.62
N TYR A 17 8.07 15.76 -7.73
CA TYR A 17 8.81 15.83 -8.97
C TYR A 17 8.42 14.73 -9.97
N ASN A 18 8.24 13.51 -9.50
CA ASN A 18 7.82 12.36 -10.30
C ASN A 18 6.38 12.49 -10.83
N ASN A 19 5.49 13.15 -10.07
CA ASN A 19 4.11 13.43 -10.50
C ASN A 19 4.01 14.53 -11.57
N ALA A 20 5.10 15.26 -11.85
CA ALA A 20 5.12 16.40 -12.77
C ALA A 20 5.49 16.05 -14.25
N ASP A 21 5.36 14.79 -14.67
CA ASP A 21 5.67 14.29 -16.05
C ASP A 21 7.09 14.56 -16.56
N LYS A 22 8.05 14.74 -15.67
CA LYS A 22 9.46 14.95 -16.04
C LYS A 22 10.21 13.63 -16.13
N GLU A 23 11.15 13.54 -17.09
CA GLU A 23 12.09 12.41 -17.15
C GLU A 23 12.84 12.27 -15.81
N TYR A 24 12.93 11.04 -15.30
CA TYR A 24 13.61 10.75 -14.04
C TYR A 24 15.09 11.10 -14.14
N PRO A 25 15.60 12.01 -13.33
CA PRO A 25 17.04 12.21 -13.26
C PRO A 25 17.69 11.05 -12.50
N ASN A 26 18.87 10.65 -12.92
CA ASN A 26 19.68 9.68 -12.19
C ASN A 26 20.22 10.32 -10.92
N ILE A 27 20.03 9.67 -9.80
CA ILE A 27 20.59 10.07 -8.51
C ILE A 27 21.92 9.33 -8.34
N SER A 28 23.04 10.06 -8.27
CA SER A 28 24.26 9.57 -7.66
C SER A 28 24.60 10.44 -6.46
N TYR A 29 24.76 9.80 -5.31
CA TYR A 29 25.20 10.46 -4.09
C TYR A 29 26.73 10.49 -4.09
N ILE A 30 27.34 11.64 -3.78
CA ILE A 30 28.78 11.74 -3.55
C ILE A 30 28.99 11.85 -2.05
N GLN A 31 29.59 10.79 -1.49
CA GLN A 31 29.94 10.74 -0.08
C GLN A 31 30.83 11.91 0.32
N GLY A 32 30.46 12.63 1.39
CA GLY A 32 31.24 13.73 1.96
C GLY A 32 31.00 15.12 1.36
N THR A 33 30.03 15.27 0.47
CA THR A 33 29.53 16.57 0.00
C THR A 33 28.02 16.58 0.06
N ASP A 34 27.41 17.72 0.40
CA ASP A 34 25.96 17.93 0.33
C ASP A 34 25.43 18.03 -1.12
N GLU A 35 26.20 17.56 -2.10
CA GLU A 35 25.85 17.59 -3.52
C GLU A 35 25.25 16.25 -3.96
N VAL A 36 23.97 16.26 -4.24
CA VAL A 36 23.30 15.20 -5.01
C VAL A 36 23.62 15.42 -6.49
N LYS A 37 24.48 14.60 -7.07
CA LYS A 37 24.71 14.59 -8.52
C LYS A 37 23.72 13.65 -9.18
N TRP A 38 22.89 14.22 -10.04
CA TRP A 38 21.97 13.50 -10.90
C TRP A 38 22.74 12.94 -12.11
N ASN A 39 23.02 11.65 -12.13
CA ASN A 39 23.56 10.96 -13.31
C ASN A 39 22.41 10.42 -14.16
N LYS A 40 22.61 10.37 -15.48
CA LYS A 40 21.59 9.86 -16.41
C LYS A 40 21.02 8.52 -15.92
N TYR A 41 19.70 8.46 -15.74
CA TYR A 41 18.92 7.28 -15.40
C TYR A 41 19.36 6.09 -16.27
N ASP A 42 19.75 5.00 -15.65
CA ASP A 42 19.88 3.73 -16.32
C ASP A 42 18.56 2.99 -16.20
N PRO A 43 17.75 2.97 -17.27
CA PRO A 43 16.41 2.38 -17.22
C PRO A 43 16.41 0.88 -16.93
N ASN A 44 17.58 0.30 -16.80
CA ASN A 44 17.78 -1.12 -16.65
C ASN A 44 18.30 -1.57 -15.29
N HIS A 45 18.49 -0.64 -14.33
CA HIS A 45 18.98 -0.97 -12.99
C HIS A 45 17.94 -0.69 -11.91
N ILE A 46 17.81 -1.62 -10.96
CA ILE A 46 17.23 -1.29 -9.66
C ILE A 46 18.30 -0.53 -8.88
N VAL A 47 17.96 0.66 -8.39
CA VAL A 47 18.85 1.48 -7.56
C VAL A 47 18.39 1.44 -6.11
N CYS A 48 19.25 0.98 -5.22
CA CYS A 48 18.99 0.84 -3.79
C CYS A 48 19.94 1.70 -2.98
N VAL A 49 19.43 2.30 -1.91
CA VAL A 49 20.23 2.98 -0.89
C VAL A 49 20.15 2.18 0.39
N TYR A 50 21.30 1.85 0.96
CA TYR A 50 21.46 1.15 2.24
C TYR A 50 22.07 2.06 3.27
N ASN A 51 21.54 2.09 4.48
CA ASN A 51 22.16 2.77 5.61
C ASN A 51 23.05 1.80 6.36
N VAL A 52 24.35 2.01 6.28
CA VAL A 52 25.37 1.17 6.91
C VAL A 52 25.66 1.66 8.33
N THR A 53 25.43 0.81 9.31
CA THR A 53 25.57 1.10 10.75
C THR A 53 26.81 0.48 11.38
N SER A 54 27.52 -0.39 10.64
CA SER A 54 28.76 -1.03 11.08
C SER A 54 29.72 -1.21 9.93
N THR A 55 31.01 -0.91 10.13
CA THR A 55 32.09 -1.18 9.19
C THR A 55 32.82 -2.50 9.44
N SER A 56 32.48 -3.20 10.52
CA SER A 56 33.05 -4.50 10.88
C SER A 56 32.11 -5.67 10.56
N GLU A 57 30.80 -5.39 10.43
CA GLU A 57 29.79 -6.39 10.09
C GLU A 57 29.30 -6.24 8.66
N ALA A 58 28.95 -7.35 8.04
CA ALA A 58 28.42 -7.34 6.69
C ALA A 58 26.96 -6.88 6.68
N THR A 59 26.66 -5.86 5.86
CA THR A 59 25.30 -5.42 5.55
C THR A 59 24.65 -6.41 4.59
N LYS A 60 23.43 -6.87 4.91
CA LYS A 60 22.63 -7.70 4.00
C LYS A 60 22.11 -6.85 2.84
N LEU A 61 22.53 -7.17 1.64
CA LEU A 61 22.11 -6.49 0.41
C LEU A 61 20.99 -7.22 -0.32
N LEU A 62 21.02 -8.56 -0.31
CA LEU A 62 20.09 -9.42 -1.01
C LEU A 62 19.79 -10.69 -0.23
N GLN A 63 18.63 -11.26 -0.47
CA GLN A 63 18.28 -12.61 -0.04
C GLN A 63 18.63 -13.67 -1.09
N THR A 64 18.46 -13.32 -2.36
CA THR A 64 18.81 -14.18 -3.50
C THR A 64 19.47 -13.36 -4.57
N LYS A 65 20.27 -13.99 -5.43
CA LYS A 65 20.96 -13.36 -6.57
C LYS A 65 20.56 -13.94 -7.91
N THR A 66 19.56 -14.81 -7.93
CA THR A 66 19.00 -15.36 -9.18
C THR A 66 18.51 -14.21 -10.05
N ASP A 67 18.77 -14.29 -11.36
CA ASP A 67 18.38 -13.27 -12.34
C ASP A 67 19.07 -11.90 -12.22
N ILE A 68 20.06 -11.74 -11.34
CA ILE A 68 20.90 -10.54 -11.30
C ILE A 68 22.15 -10.81 -12.16
N THR A 69 22.30 -10.03 -13.25
CA THR A 69 23.41 -10.17 -14.18
C THR A 69 24.71 -9.62 -13.58
N TYR A 70 24.63 -8.47 -12.91
CA TYR A 70 25.75 -7.86 -12.19
C TYR A 70 25.25 -6.83 -11.16
N GLN A 71 26.17 -6.41 -10.32
CA GLN A 71 25.96 -5.44 -9.25
C GLN A 71 27.03 -4.36 -9.31
N ILE A 72 26.64 -3.13 -8.98
CA ILE A 72 27.54 -1.99 -8.82
C ILE A 72 27.37 -1.48 -7.39
N ILE A 73 28.46 -1.43 -6.62
CA ILE A 73 28.47 -0.90 -5.24
C ILE A 73 29.31 0.38 -5.26
N ASP A 74 28.73 1.51 -4.86
CA ASP A 74 29.34 2.84 -4.84
C ASP A 74 30.09 3.18 -6.14
N GLY A 75 29.49 2.87 -7.28
CA GLY A 75 30.05 3.10 -8.60
C GLY A 75 31.02 2.02 -9.11
N ILE A 76 31.38 1.06 -8.28
CA ILE A 76 32.33 -0.01 -8.64
C ILE A 76 31.58 -1.29 -9.00
N ARG A 77 31.74 -1.72 -10.26
CA ARG A 77 31.17 -2.99 -10.73
C ARG A 77 31.85 -4.17 -10.03
N GLN A 78 31.00 -5.05 -9.46
CA GLN A 78 31.48 -6.25 -8.77
C GLN A 78 31.71 -7.39 -9.77
N ASN A 79 32.76 -8.20 -9.55
CA ASN A 79 33.04 -9.39 -10.34
C ASN A 79 32.01 -10.50 -10.11
N THR A 80 31.42 -10.53 -8.90
CA THR A 80 30.34 -11.44 -8.51
C THR A 80 29.27 -10.68 -7.76
N VAL A 81 28.02 -11.11 -7.86
CA VAL A 81 26.92 -10.53 -7.08
C VAL A 81 27.08 -10.87 -5.61
N GLN A 82 27.21 -9.85 -4.77
CA GLN A 82 27.34 -9.96 -3.31
C GLN A 82 25.96 -9.94 -2.66
N MET A 83 25.65 -10.94 -1.84
CA MET A 83 24.43 -10.97 -1.03
C MET A 83 24.60 -10.21 0.29
N ASN A 84 25.80 -10.21 0.81
CA ASN A 84 26.24 -9.43 1.98
C ASN A 84 27.53 -8.70 1.61
N TYR A 85 27.72 -7.49 2.14
CA TYR A 85 28.90 -6.67 1.86
C TYR A 85 29.32 -5.87 3.08
N THR A 86 30.61 -5.87 3.39
CA THR A 86 31.18 -5.02 4.46
C THR A 86 31.66 -3.72 3.86
N PHE A 87 30.98 -2.63 4.19
CA PHE A 87 31.37 -1.30 3.72
C PHE A 87 32.50 -0.74 4.58
N GLY A 88 33.38 0.05 3.94
CA GLY A 88 34.49 0.69 4.63
C GLY A 88 34.10 1.94 5.42
N THR A 89 32.88 2.44 5.24
CA THR A 89 32.36 3.67 5.88
C THR A 89 30.95 3.47 6.37
N LEU A 90 30.54 4.28 7.37
CA LEU A 90 29.16 4.35 7.85
C LEU A 90 28.32 5.29 6.97
N GLY A 91 27.00 5.15 7.05
CA GLY A 91 26.05 6.02 6.38
C GLY A 91 25.43 5.39 5.13
N GLU A 92 24.99 6.23 4.21
CA GLU A 92 24.29 5.80 3.01
C GLU A 92 25.23 5.34 1.91
N HIS A 93 24.94 4.16 1.34
CA HIS A 93 25.66 3.56 0.23
C HIS A 93 24.71 3.17 -0.89
N ILE A 94 25.14 3.35 -2.14
CA ILE A 94 24.35 3.06 -3.33
C ILE A 94 24.73 1.73 -3.93
N VAL A 95 23.73 0.86 -4.10
CA VAL A 95 23.90 -0.40 -4.81
C VAL A 95 22.92 -0.48 -5.98
N LYS A 96 23.45 -0.75 -7.18
CA LYS A 96 22.65 -0.93 -8.39
C LYS A 96 22.68 -2.37 -8.83
N TYR A 97 21.53 -2.88 -9.27
CA TYR A 97 21.36 -4.26 -9.72
C TYR A 97 20.86 -4.28 -11.16
N LYS A 98 21.58 -4.97 -12.06
CA LYS A 98 21.13 -5.27 -13.41
C LYS A 98 20.40 -6.61 -13.41
N LEU A 99 19.11 -6.58 -13.79
CA LEU A 99 18.32 -7.79 -13.99
C LEU A 99 18.39 -8.28 -15.45
N ASN A 100 18.19 -9.58 -15.64
CA ASN A 100 18.02 -10.21 -16.96
C ASN A 100 16.56 -10.40 -17.36
N LYS A 101 15.62 -9.86 -16.56
CA LYS A 101 14.17 -9.96 -16.79
C LYS A 101 13.46 -8.62 -16.53
N ASN A 102 12.22 -8.53 -16.99
CA ASN A 102 11.38 -7.31 -16.91
C ASN A 102 10.19 -7.44 -15.93
N TYR A 103 10.20 -8.42 -15.08
CA TYR A 103 9.22 -8.59 -13.99
C TYR A 103 9.88 -9.25 -12.79
N MET A 104 9.25 -9.09 -11.62
CA MET A 104 9.60 -9.79 -10.39
C MET A 104 8.37 -10.56 -9.91
N GLY A 105 8.49 -11.88 -9.89
CA GLY A 105 7.39 -12.80 -9.60
C GLY A 105 7.32 -13.23 -8.15
N THR A 106 6.40 -14.13 -7.83
CA THR A 106 6.10 -14.59 -6.48
C THR A 106 7.27 -15.25 -5.74
N ASN A 107 8.22 -15.81 -6.49
CA ASN A 107 9.41 -16.47 -5.94
C ASN A 107 10.63 -15.53 -5.85
N ASP A 108 10.50 -14.28 -6.31
CA ASP A 108 11.57 -13.30 -6.30
C ASP A 108 11.60 -12.59 -4.94
N ILE A 109 12.44 -13.06 -4.04
CA ILE A 109 12.61 -12.53 -2.69
C ILE A 109 13.93 -11.74 -2.56
N PHE A 110 14.32 -10.98 -3.60
CA PHE A 110 15.63 -10.33 -3.66
C PHE A 110 15.99 -9.56 -2.40
N PHE A 111 15.06 -8.71 -1.90
CA PHE A 111 15.30 -7.81 -0.77
C PHE A 111 14.62 -8.27 0.53
N TYR A 112 14.18 -9.53 0.60
CA TYR A 112 13.53 -10.08 1.78
C TYR A 112 14.36 -9.88 3.05
N MET A 113 13.79 -9.18 4.05
CA MET A 113 14.46 -8.85 5.33
C MET A 113 15.80 -8.09 5.17
N CYS A 114 15.91 -7.25 4.13
CA CYS A 114 17.03 -6.30 4.02
C CYS A 114 16.74 -5.06 4.87
N THR A 115 16.93 -5.18 6.18
CA THR A 115 16.57 -4.15 7.16
C THR A 115 17.37 -2.86 7.04
N ASN A 116 18.55 -2.89 6.41
CA ASN A 116 19.36 -1.70 6.13
C ASN A 116 18.96 -0.96 4.84
N LEU A 117 18.03 -1.53 4.04
CA LEU A 117 17.53 -0.89 2.83
C LEU A 117 16.65 0.31 3.20
N VAL A 118 17.02 1.51 2.74
CA VAL A 118 16.34 2.78 3.04
C VAL A 118 15.47 3.25 1.89
N SER A 119 15.99 3.15 0.66
CA SER A 119 15.21 3.55 -0.51
C SER A 119 15.47 2.64 -1.72
N VAL A 120 14.50 2.58 -2.62
CA VAL A 120 14.59 1.82 -3.86
C VAL A 120 13.92 2.56 -5.01
N VAL A 121 14.59 2.60 -6.16
CA VAL A 121 14.04 3.04 -7.44
C VAL A 121 13.96 1.82 -8.35
N ILE A 122 12.77 1.47 -8.79
CA ILE A 122 12.51 0.36 -9.72
C ILE A 122 12.47 0.92 -11.14
N PRO A 123 13.24 0.36 -12.10
CA PRO A 123 13.33 0.89 -13.45
C PRO A 123 12.05 0.64 -14.27
N GLU A 124 11.80 1.49 -15.28
CA GLU A 124 10.64 1.41 -16.17
C GLU A 124 10.56 0.09 -16.99
N THR A 125 11.65 -0.65 -17.06
CA THR A 125 11.66 -1.99 -17.69
C THR A 125 10.92 -3.05 -16.87
N ILE A 126 10.70 -2.82 -15.58
CA ILE A 126 9.93 -3.71 -14.70
C ILE A 126 8.47 -3.29 -14.76
N THR A 127 7.58 -4.23 -15.12
CA THR A 127 6.15 -3.96 -15.33
C THR A 127 5.27 -4.46 -14.20
N ARG A 128 5.77 -5.33 -13.33
CA ARG A 128 5.06 -5.88 -12.17
C ARG A 128 6.00 -6.36 -11.10
N ILE A 129 5.55 -6.29 -9.86
CA ILE A 129 6.19 -6.93 -8.70
C ILE A 129 5.18 -7.78 -7.95
N ASP A 130 5.65 -8.90 -7.41
CA ASP A 130 4.85 -9.85 -6.65
C ASP A 130 5.72 -10.57 -5.61
N GLY A 131 5.09 -11.36 -4.75
CA GLY A 131 5.78 -12.09 -3.70
C GLY A 131 6.33 -11.18 -2.61
N ALA A 132 7.21 -11.70 -1.78
CA ALA A 132 7.75 -11.02 -0.61
C ALA A 132 9.01 -10.17 -0.94
N LEU A 133 8.99 -9.41 -2.05
CA LEU A 133 10.16 -8.72 -2.59
C LEU A 133 10.87 -7.83 -1.56
N PHE A 134 10.11 -6.99 -0.84
CA PHE A 134 10.59 -6.09 0.22
C PHE A 134 10.03 -6.45 1.60
N TYR A 135 9.63 -7.70 1.79
CA TYR A 135 9.08 -8.16 3.07
C TYR A 135 10.03 -7.87 4.22
N SER A 136 9.53 -7.24 5.29
CA SER A 136 10.31 -6.86 6.48
C SER A 136 11.55 -5.98 6.19
N CYS A 137 11.54 -5.18 5.13
CA CYS A 137 12.50 -4.09 4.96
C CYS A 137 12.11 -2.95 5.92
N SER A 138 12.37 -3.12 7.23
CA SER A 138 11.83 -2.25 8.28
C SER A 138 12.30 -0.79 8.19
N ASN A 139 13.49 -0.52 7.63
CA ASN A 139 14.00 0.84 7.44
C ASN A 139 13.66 1.44 6.07
N LEU A 140 12.93 0.71 5.22
CA LEU A 140 12.52 1.23 3.92
C LEU A 140 11.54 2.39 4.11
N THR A 141 11.92 3.59 3.65
CA THR A 141 11.13 4.81 3.75
C THR A 141 10.62 5.30 2.41
N ASN A 142 11.34 5.00 1.33
CA ASN A 142 11.02 5.50 0.00
C ASN A 142 11.09 4.41 -1.07
N VAL A 143 10.04 4.35 -1.89
CA VAL A 143 9.94 3.45 -3.03
C VAL A 143 9.43 4.24 -4.23
N VAL A 144 10.21 4.24 -5.31
CA VAL A 144 9.78 4.79 -6.60
C VAL A 144 9.38 3.65 -7.51
N LEU A 145 8.09 3.58 -7.83
CA LEU A 145 7.52 2.60 -8.74
C LEU A 145 7.46 3.17 -10.17
N PRO A 146 7.78 2.36 -11.21
CA PRO A 146 7.70 2.81 -12.58
C PRO A 146 6.26 3.07 -13.04
N LYS A 147 6.05 4.03 -13.93
CA LYS A 147 4.74 4.36 -14.50
C LYS A 147 4.12 3.21 -15.31
N THR A 148 4.94 2.26 -15.74
CA THR A 148 4.55 1.06 -16.50
C THR A 148 3.87 -0.02 -15.65
N PHE A 149 3.83 0.15 -14.31
CA PHE A 149 3.22 -0.85 -13.42
C PHE A 149 1.71 -0.96 -13.64
N THR A 150 1.25 -2.22 -13.69
CA THR A 150 -0.18 -2.57 -13.77
C THR A 150 -0.65 -3.40 -12.58
N PHE A 151 0.28 -3.94 -11.80
CA PHE A 151 -0.01 -4.88 -10.71
C PHE A 151 1.02 -4.79 -9.59
N ILE A 152 0.53 -4.75 -8.34
CA ILE A 152 1.33 -4.90 -7.12
C ILE A 152 0.78 -6.11 -6.37
N GLY A 153 1.59 -7.15 -6.24
CA GLY A 153 1.21 -8.45 -5.74
C GLY A 153 1.20 -8.57 -4.22
N GLN A 154 1.23 -9.83 -3.74
CA GLN A 154 1.10 -10.14 -2.32
C GLN A 154 2.41 -9.93 -1.58
N ARG A 155 2.33 -9.45 -0.33
CA ARG A 155 3.42 -9.35 0.65
C ARG A 155 4.61 -8.46 0.24
N VAL A 156 4.46 -7.68 -0.85
CA VAL A 156 5.57 -6.88 -1.42
C VAL A 156 6.19 -5.95 -0.38
N PHE A 157 5.38 -5.21 0.38
CA PHE A 157 5.79 -4.26 1.42
C PHE A 157 5.27 -4.65 2.81
N GLU A 158 4.95 -5.93 3.01
CA GLU A 158 4.48 -6.42 4.32
C GLU A 158 5.60 -6.25 5.36
N TYR A 159 5.24 -5.70 6.54
CA TYR A 159 6.16 -5.33 7.63
C TYR A 159 7.22 -4.26 7.27
N CYS A 160 7.03 -3.45 6.24
CA CYS A 160 7.84 -2.24 6.00
C CYS A 160 7.41 -1.12 6.96
N SER A 161 7.82 -1.21 8.23
CA SER A 161 7.29 -0.37 9.31
C SER A 161 7.61 1.12 9.20
N ASN A 162 8.66 1.51 8.46
CA ASN A 162 9.02 2.90 8.22
C ASN A 162 8.51 3.45 6.87
N LEU A 163 7.83 2.62 6.05
CA LEU A 163 7.21 3.09 4.81
C LEU A 163 5.89 3.80 5.14
N THR A 164 5.94 5.12 5.29
CA THR A 164 4.79 5.94 5.72
C THR A 164 3.88 6.38 4.59
N THR A 165 4.40 6.40 3.38
CA THR A 165 3.65 6.72 2.16
C THR A 165 4.29 6.07 0.94
N ILE A 166 3.50 5.88 -0.11
CA ILE A 166 3.95 5.40 -1.41
C ILE A 166 3.05 5.95 -2.50
N SER A 167 3.63 6.36 -3.63
CA SER A 167 2.88 6.78 -4.81
C SER A 167 2.55 5.56 -5.67
N ILE A 168 1.26 5.33 -5.91
CA ILE A 168 0.79 4.23 -6.76
C ILE A 168 0.63 4.76 -8.20
N PRO A 169 1.30 4.15 -9.20
CA PRO A 169 1.18 4.58 -10.59
C PRO A 169 -0.23 4.43 -11.17
N ASN A 170 -0.61 5.36 -12.05
CA ASN A 170 -1.94 5.41 -12.67
C ASN A 170 -2.28 4.19 -13.57
N GLY A 171 -1.33 3.30 -13.86
CA GLY A 171 -1.56 2.06 -14.58
C GLY A 171 -1.99 0.88 -13.71
N VAL A 172 -1.84 0.99 -12.38
CA VAL A 172 -2.13 -0.11 -11.45
C VAL A 172 -3.62 -0.34 -11.34
N THR A 173 -4.08 -1.56 -11.66
CA THR A 173 -5.48 -1.96 -11.63
C THR A 173 -5.84 -2.85 -10.43
N VAL A 174 -4.87 -3.62 -9.93
CA VAL A 174 -5.05 -4.55 -8.81
C VAL A 174 -3.96 -4.35 -7.77
N ILE A 175 -4.38 -4.20 -6.51
CA ILE A 175 -3.48 -4.14 -5.35
C ILE A 175 -3.85 -5.31 -4.42
N GLY A 176 -2.90 -6.26 -4.29
CA GLY A 176 -3.05 -7.42 -3.43
C GLY A 176 -2.76 -7.11 -1.96
N LYS A 177 -2.57 -8.14 -1.14
CA LYS A 177 -2.19 -8.05 0.27
C LYS A 177 -0.72 -7.59 0.39
N CYS A 178 -0.43 -6.35 -0.03
CA CYS A 178 0.95 -5.89 -0.17
C CYS A 178 1.44 -4.96 0.94
N PHE A 179 0.55 -4.26 1.67
CA PHE A 179 0.94 -3.30 2.71
C PHE A 179 0.63 -3.77 4.13
N SER A 180 0.30 -5.03 4.33
CA SER A 180 -0.04 -5.53 5.66
C SER A 180 1.06 -5.23 6.67
N TYR A 181 0.66 -4.69 7.83
CA TYR A 181 1.57 -4.32 8.92
C TYR A 181 2.69 -3.34 8.52
N SER A 182 2.51 -2.57 7.43
CA SER A 182 3.42 -1.47 7.07
C SER A 182 3.17 -0.24 7.92
N GLY A 183 4.07 0.74 7.81
CA GLY A 183 3.95 2.02 8.53
C GLY A 183 3.10 3.07 7.82
N LEU A 184 2.33 2.70 6.79
CA LEU A 184 1.55 3.66 6.00
C LEU A 184 0.65 4.53 6.89
N THR A 185 0.77 5.85 6.72
CA THR A 185 -0.11 6.83 7.38
C THR A 185 -1.18 7.34 6.43
N TYR A 186 -0.84 7.46 5.16
CA TYR A 186 -1.80 7.81 4.13
C TYR A 186 -1.43 7.18 2.78
N ILE A 187 -2.42 7.07 1.90
CA ILE A 187 -2.24 6.63 0.53
C ILE A 187 -3.29 7.26 -0.38
N ASP A 188 -2.88 7.63 -1.59
CA ASP A 188 -3.78 8.00 -2.66
C ASP A 188 -3.81 6.88 -3.70
N LEU A 189 -4.98 6.29 -3.86
CA LEU A 189 -5.25 5.24 -4.84
C LEU A 189 -5.68 5.90 -6.17
N PRO A 190 -5.02 5.58 -7.30
CA PRO A 190 -5.40 6.12 -8.59
C PRO A 190 -6.73 5.55 -9.07
N ASN A 191 -7.40 6.30 -9.96
CA ASN A 191 -8.67 5.87 -10.58
C ASN A 191 -8.56 4.67 -11.53
N SER A 192 -7.38 4.09 -11.70
CA SER A 192 -7.17 2.82 -12.40
C SER A 192 -7.44 1.59 -11.53
N VAL A 193 -7.39 1.74 -10.20
CA VAL A 193 -7.58 0.61 -9.26
C VAL A 193 -9.02 0.16 -9.28
N THR A 194 -9.25 -1.12 -9.58
CA THR A 194 -10.58 -1.74 -9.62
C THR A 194 -10.81 -2.75 -8.50
N THR A 195 -9.73 -3.31 -7.93
CA THR A 195 -9.81 -4.37 -6.93
C THR A 195 -8.80 -4.16 -5.80
N LEU A 196 -9.29 -4.26 -4.56
CA LEU A 196 -8.49 -4.31 -3.34
C LEU A 196 -8.68 -5.68 -2.68
N ASN A 197 -7.60 -6.31 -2.20
CA ASN A 197 -7.70 -7.61 -1.51
C ASN A 197 -6.67 -7.73 -0.38
N GLY A 198 -7.13 -7.63 0.87
CA GLY A 198 -6.28 -7.65 2.06
C GLY A 198 -5.26 -6.51 2.14
N THR A 199 -5.42 -5.49 1.31
CA THR A 199 -4.39 -4.50 0.96
C THR A 199 -3.77 -3.80 2.17
N PHE A 200 -4.57 -3.41 3.15
CA PHE A 200 -4.15 -2.62 4.33
C PHE A 200 -4.30 -3.38 5.66
N SER A 201 -4.45 -4.70 5.64
CA SER A 201 -4.63 -5.49 6.86
C SER A 201 -3.51 -5.23 7.88
N GLY A 202 -3.88 -4.83 9.11
CA GLY A 202 -2.94 -4.53 10.19
C GLY A 202 -2.17 -3.21 10.05
N VAL A 203 -2.55 -2.32 9.13
CA VAL A 203 -1.93 -0.98 8.99
C VAL A 203 -2.53 -0.04 10.04
N ASN A 204 -2.07 -0.17 11.27
CA ASN A 204 -2.60 0.57 12.43
C ASN A 204 -2.41 2.09 12.33
N SER A 205 -1.38 2.51 11.61
CA SER A 205 -1.01 3.92 11.40
C SER A 205 -1.80 4.59 10.28
N LEU A 206 -2.59 3.85 9.48
CA LEU A 206 -3.34 4.41 8.37
C LEU A 206 -4.43 5.37 8.89
N ILE A 207 -4.28 6.66 8.60
CA ILE A 207 -5.20 7.70 9.04
C ILE A 207 -6.07 8.26 7.90
N ARG A 208 -5.71 8.01 6.63
CA ARG A 208 -6.54 8.44 5.50
C ARG A 208 -6.24 7.67 4.20
N VAL A 209 -7.26 7.56 3.38
CA VAL A 209 -7.18 7.07 1.99
C VAL A 209 -7.97 8.03 1.11
N ASN A 210 -7.35 8.60 0.06
CA ASN A 210 -7.98 9.52 -0.89
C ASN A 210 -8.81 10.65 -0.22
N SER A 211 -8.34 11.18 0.89
CA SER A 211 -9.04 12.24 1.65
C SER A 211 -8.04 13.27 2.14
N ASN A 212 -8.48 14.53 2.25
CA ASN A 212 -7.72 15.60 2.86
C ASN A 212 -7.94 15.67 4.40
N VAL A 213 -8.84 14.85 4.93
CA VAL A 213 -9.21 14.81 6.35
C VAL A 213 -8.65 13.55 7.00
N ASN A 214 -7.93 13.71 8.11
CA ASN A 214 -7.41 12.59 8.88
C ASN A 214 -8.57 11.77 9.49
N GLY A 215 -8.42 10.47 9.45
CA GLY A 215 -9.44 9.54 9.92
C GLY A 215 -10.45 9.11 8.86
N GLU A 216 -10.43 9.72 7.66
CA GLU A 216 -11.35 9.37 6.57
C GLU A 216 -10.73 8.43 5.55
N CYS A 217 -11.53 7.47 5.10
CA CYS A 217 -11.21 6.60 3.98
C CYS A 217 -12.26 6.75 2.88
N ASN A 218 -11.87 7.32 1.74
CA ASN A 218 -12.69 7.48 0.55
C ASN A 218 -12.15 6.60 -0.58
N ILE A 219 -12.82 5.50 -0.86
CA ILE A 219 -12.42 4.58 -1.92
C ILE A 219 -12.77 5.18 -3.28
N PRO A 220 -11.87 5.11 -4.30
CA PRO A 220 -12.16 5.62 -5.65
C PRO A 220 -13.37 4.94 -6.30
N ASN A 221 -14.13 5.70 -7.11
CA ASN A 221 -15.29 5.17 -7.86
C ASN A 221 -14.93 4.13 -8.93
N SER A 222 -13.64 3.92 -9.21
CA SER A 222 -13.17 2.85 -10.08
C SER A 222 -13.18 1.47 -9.41
N VAL A 223 -13.17 1.42 -8.07
CA VAL A 223 -13.16 0.16 -7.33
C VAL A 223 -14.54 -0.49 -7.40
N THR A 224 -14.58 -1.73 -7.85
CA THR A 224 -15.80 -2.54 -7.96
C THR A 224 -15.83 -3.69 -6.96
N THR A 225 -14.67 -4.09 -6.44
CA THR A 225 -14.55 -5.22 -5.50
C THR A 225 -13.62 -4.88 -4.34
N ILE A 226 -14.13 -5.07 -3.12
CA ILE A 226 -13.35 -5.02 -1.89
C ILE A 226 -13.32 -6.45 -1.34
N GLY A 227 -12.15 -7.09 -1.38
CA GLY A 227 -11.94 -8.46 -0.95
C GLY A 227 -11.88 -8.61 0.57
N GLN A 228 -11.45 -9.79 1.02
CA GLN A 228 -11.31 -10.12 2.44
C GLN A 228 -10.28 -9.23 3.15
N SER A 229 -10.57 -8.82 4.39
CA SER A 229 -9.63 -8.17 5.33
C SER A 229 -8.94 -6.91 4.80
N VAL A 230 -9.53 -6.17 3.86
CA VAL A 230 -8.86 -5.00 3.23
C VAL A 230 -8.47 -3.95 4.25
N PHE A 231 -9.33 -3.65 5.23
CA PHE A 231 -9.10 -2.67 6.29
C PHE A 231 -9.10 -3.30 7.69
N ASP A 232 -8.83 -4.61 7.80
CA ASP A 232 -8.75 -5.27 9.10
C ASP A 232 -7.64 -4.64 9.96
N GLY A 233 -7.96 -4.17 11.17
CA GLY A 233 -7.02 -3.57 12.10
C GLY A 233 -6.49 -2.18 11.73
N CYS A 234 -7.12 -1.45 10.78
CA CYS A 234 -6.74 -0.06 10.45
C CYS A 234 -7.26 0.92 11.52
N THR A 235 -6.68 0.87 12.71
CA THR A 235 -7.18 1.60 13.89
C THR A 235 -7.05 3.12 13.80
N GLY A 236 -6.31 3.65 12.83
CA GLY A 236 -6.22 5.10 12.57
C GLY A 236 -7.46 5.70 11.88
N LEU A 237 -8.29 4.88 11.23
CA LEU A 237 -9.48 5.34 10.51
C LEU A 237 -10.66 5.56 11.46
N THR A 238 -11.40 6.65 11.25
CA THR A 238 -12.60 7.00 12.00
C THR A 238 -13.87 6.91 11.16
N SER A 239 -13.76 7.05 9.82
CA SER A 239 -14.86 6.85 8.89
C SER A 239 -14.42 6.16 7.60
N ILE A 240 -15.34 5.40 7.01
CA ILE A 240 -15.12 4.73 5.72
C ILE A 240 -16.33 4.99 4.81
N THR A 241 -16.05 5.45 3.59
CA THR A 241 -17.03 5.60 2.52
C THR A 241 -16.71 4.65 1.37
N ILE A 242 -17.61 3.73 1.12
CA ILE A 242 -17.57 2.77 0.01
C ILE A 242 -18.44 3.33 -1.12
N PRO A 243 -17.89 3.52 -2.34
CA PRO A 243 -18.62 4.14 -3.44
C PRO A 243 -19.72 3.23 -4.01
N ASP A 244 -20.61 3.84 -4.81
CA ASP A 244 -21.72 3.15 -5.46
C ASP A 244 -21.27 2.10 -6.50
N SER A 245 -20.02 2.17 -6.96
CA SER A 245 -19.43 1.21 -7.89
C SER A 245 -19.12 -0.16 -7.28
N VAL A 246 -18.98 -0.23 -5.94
CA VAL A 246 -18.63 -1.48 -5.25
C VAL A 246 -19.84 -2.39 -5.15
N THR A 247 -19.70 -3.60 -5.70
CA THR A 247 -20.76 -4.63 -5.70
C THR A 247 -20.60 -5.67 -4.60
N SER A 248 -19.38 -5.87 -4.11
CA SER A 248 -19.09 -6.85 -3.06
C SER A 248 -18.06 -6.39 -2.04
N ILE A 249 -18.32 -6.71 -0.78
CA ILE A 249 -17.39 -6.53 0.35
C ILE A 249 -17.13 -7.91 0.96
N GLY A 250 -15.85 -8.28 1.08
CA GLY A 250 -15.43 -9.60 1.60
C GLY A 250 -15.49 -9.69 3.12
N ASP A 251 -15.15 -10.88 3.63
CA ASP A 251 -15.12 -11.18 5.06
C ASP A 251 -14.14 -10.31 5.82
N GLN A 252 -14.45 -10.00 7.08
CA GLN A 252 -13.56 -9.31 8.02
C GLN A 252 -13.02 -7.95 7.53
N THR A 253 -13.67 -7.32 6.54
CA THR A 253 -13.13 -6.13 5.87
C THR A 253 -12.89 -4.96 6.83
N PHE A 254 -13.74 -4.75 7.82
CA PHE A 254 -13.61 -3.67 8.81
C PHE A 254 -13.36 -4.21 10.22
N SER A 255 -12.90 -5.46 10.36
CA SER A 255 -12.60 -6.07 11.64
C SER A 255 -11.50 -5.32 12.40
N GLY A 256 -11.51 -5.32 13.72
CA GLY A 256 -10.44 -4.75 14.56
C GLY A 256 -10.33 -3.23 14.57
N ASN A 257 -11.23 -2.50 13.91
CA ASN A 257 -11.18 -1.03 13.79
C ASN A 257 -11.86 -0.33 14.98
N ARG A 258 -11.17 -0.26 16.12
CA ARG A 258 -11.76 0.24 17.37
C ARG A 258 -12.10 1.73 17.35
N ASN A 259 -11.44 2.53 16.50
CA ASN A 259 -11.68 3.96 16.37
C ASN A 259 -12.67 4.32 15.25
N LEU A 260 -13.07 3.33 14.44
CA LEU A 260 -14.06 3.53 13.38
C LEU A 260 -15.42 3.88 14.00
N ARG A 261 -16.01 5.00 13.57
CA ARG A 261 -17.29 5.53 14.06
C ARG A 261 -18.39 5.43 13.02
N GLN A 262 -18.03 5.53 11.75
CA GLN A 262 -19.00 5.59 10.67
C GLN A 262 -18.58 4.72 9.48
N ILE A 263 -19.54 3.93 8.98
CA ILE A 263 -19.42 3.20 7.71
C ILE A 263 -20.55 3.68 6.80
N THR A 264 -20.20 4.15 5.61
CA THR A 264 -21.17 4.47 4.53
C THR A 264 -20.92 3.53 3.36
N ILE A 265 -21.94 2.80 2.93
CA ILE A 265 -21.90 1.86 1.81
C ILE A 265 -22.80 2.36 0.70
N GLY A 266 -22.25 2.42 -0.50
CA GLY A 266 -22.94 2.90 -1.71
C GLY A 266 -24.11 2.02 -2.17
N SER A 267 -24.81 2.51 -3.16
CA SER A 267 -26.07 1.90 -3.66
C SER A 267 -25.87 0.63 -4.50
N GLY A 268 -24.66 0.41 -5.05
CA GLY A 268 -24.38 -0.73 -5.92
C GLY A 268 -24.10 -2.06 -5.20
N ILE A 269 -24.04 -2.05 -3.87
CA ILE A 269 -23.69 -3.24 -3.09
C ILE A 269 -24.74 -4.36 -3.23
N THR A 270 -24.29 -5.57 -3.53
CA THR A 270 -25.13 -6.77 -3.66
C THR A 270 -24.81 -7.85 -2.62
N SER A 271 -23.58 -7.83 -2.05
CA SER A 271 -23.17 -8.79 -1.04
C SER A 271 -22.18 -8.22 -0.03
N ILE A 272 -22.30 -8.58 1.23
CA ILE A 272 -21.39 -8.23 2.33
C ILE A 272 -21.03 -9.50 3.09
N GLY A 273 -19.75 -9.74 3.26
CA GLY A 273 -19.18 -10.94 3.84
C GLY A 273 -19.44 -11.10 5.34
N ASN A 274 -18.86 -12.17 5.88
CA ASN A 274 -18.98 -12.54 7.27
C ASN A 274 -18.06 -11.74 8.19
N GLN A 275 -18.43 -11.58 9.47
CA GLN A 275 -17.59 -11.00 10.52
C GLN A 275 -16.99 -9.62 10.14
N THR A 276 -17.70 -8.87 9.31
CA THR A 276 -17.19 -7.63 8.70
C THR A 276 -16.77 -6.59 9.73
N THR A 277 -17.46 -6.54 10.90
CA THR A 277 -17.18 -5.58 11.97
C THR A 277 -16.69 -6.23 13.27
N THR A 278 -16.17 -7.45 13.24
CA THR A 278 -15.66 -8.14 14.43
C THR A 278 -14.65 -7.27 15.17
N ASN A 279 -14.81 -7.12 16.50
CA ASN A 279 -13.96 -6.28 17.36
C ASN A 279 -13.92 -4.78 17.01
N SER A 280 -14.85 -4.28 16.18
CA SER A 280 -14.99 -2.86 15.84
C SER A 280 -16.09 -2.19 16.66
N THR A 281 -15.92 -2.24 17.99
CA THR A 281 -16.93 -1.83 18.98
C THR A 281 -17.19 -0.31 19.01
N GLY A 282 -16.37 0.49 18.32
CA GLY A 282 -16.51 1.94 18.27
C GLY A 282 -17.55 2.46 17.29
N ILE A 283 -18.11 1.61 16.41
CA ILE A 283 -19.01 2.03 15.33
C ILE A 283 -20.31 2.58 15.91
N GLN A 284 -20.65 3.80 15.49
CA GLN A 284 -21.85 4.53 15.94
C GLN A 284 -22.95 4.52 14.88
N THR A 285 -22.60 4.45 13.59
CA THR A 285 -23.55 4.44 12.50
C THR A 285 -23.06 3.59 11.33
N ILE A 286 -24.00 2.85 10.73
CA ILE A 286 -23.80 2.16 9.46
C ILE A 286 -24.90 2.67 8.52
N THR A 287 -24.51 3.21 7.36
CA THR A 287 -25.44 3.68 6.34
C THR A 287 -25.27 2.84 5.08
N ILE A 288 -26.35 2.28 4.55
CA ILE A 288 -26.37 1.50 3.31
C ILE A 288 -27.35 2.13 2.36
N LYS A 289 -26.85 2.61 1.21
CA LYS A 289 -27.65 3.36 0.23
C LYS A 289 -28.40 2.46 -0.76
N ALA A 290 -28.16 1.15 -0.75
CA ALA A 290 -28.84 0.21 -1.63
C ALA A 290 -30.33 0.15 -1.33
N THR A 291 -31.17 0.23 -2.34
CA THR A 291 -32.64 0.10 -2.22
C THR A 291 -33.09 -1.35 -2.11
N THR A 292 -32.30 -2.28 -2.63
CA THR A 292 -32.50 -3.72 -2.46
C THR A 292 -31.53 -4.23 -1.38
N PRO A 293 -31.99 -4.94 -0.34
CA PRO A 293 -31.10 -5.49 0.68
C PRO A 293 -30.02 -6.38 0.04
N PRO A 294 -28.73 -6.11 0.24
CA PRO A 294 -27.68 -7.01 -0.21
C PRO A 294 -27.73 -8.32 0.57
N THR A 295 -27.20 -9.39 0.01
CA THR A 295 -26.99 -10.62 0.79
C THR A 295 -25.93 -10.36 1.86
N ILE A 296 -26.19 -10.81 3.09
CA ILE A 296 -25.26 -10.76 4.22
C ILE A 296 -25.09 -12.12 4.86
N ALA A 297 -23.93 -12.37 5.47
CA ALA A 297 -23.73 -13.51 6.34
C ALA A 297 -24.35 -13.27 7.72
N GLU A 298 -24.55 -14.33 8.50
CA GLU A 298 -25.21 -14.27 9.81
C GLU A 298 -24.49 -13.34 10.80
N LEU A 299 -23.16 -13.35 10.81
CA LEU A 299 -22.33 -12.58 11.76
C LEU A 299 -21.77 -11.29 11.17
N THR A 300 -22.34 -10.75 10.09
CA THR A 300 -21.80 -9.57 9.39
C THR A 300 -21.60 -8.37 10.34
N TRP A 301 -22.59 -8.05 11.19
CA TRP A 301 -22.57 -6.88 12.10
C TRP A 301 -22.48 -7.26 13.59
N GLN A 302 -21.88 -8.41 13.91
CA GLN A 302 -21.97 -9.03 15.24
C GLN A 302 -21.40 -8.19 16.40
N SER A 303 -20.37 -7.39 16.17
CA SER A 303 -19.72 -6.62 17.24
C SER A 303 -20.23 -5.19 17.37
N THR A 304 -21.36 -4.87 16.75
CA THR A 304 -21.95 -3.53 16.76
C THR A 304 -23.40 -3.59 17.26
N THR A 305 -23.81 -2.51 17.92
CA THR A 305 -25.20 -2.31 18.37
C THR A 305 -25.83 -1.03 17.80
N CYS A 306 -25.08 -0.33 16.97
CA CYS A 306 -25.48 0.95 16.40
C CYS A 306 -26.66 0.81 15.40
N PRO A 307 -27.38 1.91 15.11
CA PRO A 307 -28.39 1.93 14.07
C PRO A 307 -27.79 1.63 12.70
N ILE A 308 -28.59 0.97 11.85
CA ILE A 308 -28.30 0.71 10.43
C ILE A 308 -29.29 1.51 9.62
N TYR A 309 -28.81 2.54 8.96
CA TYR A 309 -29.62 3.44 8.14
C TYR A 309 -29.72 2.93 6.70
N VAL A 310 -30.93 2.84 6.18
CA VAL A 310 -31.25 2.39 4.82
C VAL A 310 -32.24 3.38 4.17
N PRO A 311 -32.43 3.38 2.82
CA PRO A 311 -33.42 4.22 2.18
C PRO A 311 -34.80 4.01 2.79
N ALA A 312 -35.55 5.10 3.04
CA ALA A 312 -36.83 5.05 3.76
C ALA A 312 -37.83 4.07 3.13
N ALA A 313 -37.92 4.02 1.81
CA ALA A 313 -38.77 3.08 1.08
C ALA A 313 -38.35 1.60 1.21
N SER A 314 -37.14 1.33 1.68
CA SER A 314 -36.56 -0.02 1.76
C SER A 314 -36.55 -0.60 3.18
N VAL A 315 -36.92 0.16 4.20
CA VAL A 315 -36.85 -0.25 5.62
C VAL A 315 -37.50 -1.61 5.85
N GLU A 316 -38.74 -1.81 5.39
CA GLU A 316 -39.46 -3.06 5.59
C GLU A 316 -38.84 -4.23 4.81
N ALA A 317 -38.31 -3.97 3.60
CA ALA A 317 -37.61 -5.00 2.85
C ALA A 317 -36.35 -5.48 3.59
N TYR A 318 -35.57 -4.56 4.17
CA TYR A 318 -34.40 -4.93 4.98
C TYR A 318 -34.78 -5.71 6.24
N LYS A 319 -35.86 -5.34 6.97
CA LYS A 319 -36.31 -6.01 8.19
C LYS A 319 -36.76 -7.43 7.96
N THR A 320 -37.16 -7.77 6.74
CA THR A 320 -37.84 -9.06 6.44
C THR A 320 -37.04 -9.99 5.54
N THR A 321 -35.85 -9.55 5.05
CA THR A 321 -35.06 -10.30 4.06
C THR A 321 -33.90 -11.07 4.70
N GLY A 322 -33.86 -12.40 4.55
CA GLY A 322 -32.68 -13.23 4.87
C GLY A 322 -32.09 -12.98 6.27
N ASN A 323 -30.76 -12.90 6.34
CA ASN A 323 -30.05 -12.67 7.61
C ASN A 323 -30.21 -11.24 8.17
N TRP A 324 -30.81 -10.30 7.42
CA TRP A 324 -31.14 -8.97 7.92
C TRP A 324 -32.16 -8.99 9.05
N VAL A 325 -33.02 -10.02 9.12
CA VAL A 325 -33.99 -10.22 10.19
C VAL A 325 -33.33 -10.19 11.58
N THR A 326 -32.10 -10.69 11.71
CA THR A 326 -31.31 -10.67 12.96
C THR A 326 -31.03 -9.23 13.44
N TYR A 327 -31.06 -8.26 12.54
CA TYR A 327 -30.77 -6.86 12.82
C TYR A 327 -31.96 -5.91 12.69
N ALA A 328 -33.19 -6.48 12.57
CA ALA A 328 -34.42 -5.73 12.26
C ALA A 328 -34.69 -4.54 13.20
N ASP A 329 -34.42 -4.70 14.50
CA ASP A 329 -34.63 -3.66 15.52
C ASP A 329 -33.66 -2.43 15.35
N ARG A 330 -32.58 -2.59 14.60
CA ARG A 330 -31.58 -1.57 14.37
C ARG A 330 -31.78 -0.83 13.03
N ILE A 331 -32.63 -1.36 12.14
CA ILE A 331 -32.85 -0.82 10.80
C ILE A 331 -33.77 0.37 10.86
N GLN A 332 -33.30 1.50 10.36
CA GLN A 332 -34.00 2.80 10.36
C GLN A 332 -33.87 3.49 8.99
N ALA A 333 -34.78 4.42 8.71
CA ALA A 333 -34.66 5.28 7.53
C ALA A 333 -33.45 6.20 7.66
N ILE A 334 -32.78 6.47 6.53
CA ILE A 334 -31.77 7.54 6.45
C ILE A 334 -32.45 8.87 6.83
N PRO A 335 -31.87 9.62 7.80
CA PRO A 335 -32.42 10.90 8.27
C PRO A 335 -32.56 11.93 7.15
#